data_dd1d8c4c777bd75b1fb66851f172a491
#
_entry.id   dd1d8c4c777bd75b1fb66851f172a491
#
_cell.length_a   1.000
_cell.length_b   1.000
_cell.length_c   1.000
_cell.angle_alpha   90.00
_cell.angle_beta   90.00
_cell.angle_gamma   90.00
#
_symmetry.space_group_name_H-M   'P 1'
#
loop_
_entity.id
_entity.type
_entity.pdbx_description
1 polymer ?
#
loop_
_entity_poly.entity_id
_entity_poly.type
_entity_poly.pdbx_seq_one_letter_code
_entity_poly.pdbx_strand_id
1 'polypeptide(L)'
;MKLARRSFLALFVCALALSACGGDSPSAQVKRPAATTTTTRPAPTTTTVPAYISYIATVRPEITSIGVYPSPETPDPGQQLPNPWLYEAGNPASAVPQVFLVESQRADGWVQVLLPVRPNGSVGWVHASDVTLTASPFHIDVSLSAHTITVTNANSVVYTGPIAVGTSDTPTPTGNFYLYVLLQAPDPSGPYGPYAYGLSSHSDALETFAGGDAEIGIHGNNDASALGQSVSHGCIRMDNAAITDLAKQLPLGTPVTVNA
;
A
#
# COMPACT_ATOMS: atom_id res chain seq x y z
N MET A 1 10.24 32.56 -45.42
CA MET A 1 10.22 31.54 -46.50
C MET A 1 9.32 30.41 -45.99
N LYS A 2 8.13 30.39 -46.31
CA LYS A 2 7.29 29.92 -47.44
C LYS A 2 7.43 28.42 -47.69
N LEU A 3 6.30 27.73 -47.45
CA LEU A 3 5.65 26.61 -48.15
C LEU A 3 6.18 25.20 -47.82
N ALA A 4 5.34 24.14 -47.78
CA ALA A 4 3.99 23.89 -48.26
C ALA A 4 3.34 22.68 -47.60
N ARG A 5 2.02 22.73 -47.59
CA ARG A 5 1.02 21.65 -47.34
C ARG A 5 1.13 20.50 -48.35
N ARG A 6 0.75 19.29 -47.99
CA ARG A 6 -0.03 18.37 -48.86
C ARG A 6 -0.86 17.41 -48.06
N SER A 7 -2.18 17.60 -48.22
CA SER A 7 -3.28 16.67 -47.92
C SER A 7 -3.30 15.54 -48.93
N PHE A 8 -3.70 14.33 -48.50
CA PHE A 8 -4.25 13.33 -49.40
C PHE A 8 -5.48 12.69 -48.75
N LEU A 9 -6.63 12.98 -49.40
CA LEU A 9 -7.94 12.40 -49.19
C LEU A 9 -8.08 11.27 -50.23
N ALA A 10 -8.50 10.09 -49.83
CA ALA A 10 -8.94 9.05 -50.77
C ALA A 10 -10.24 8.42 -50.25
N LEU A 11 -11.31 8.80 -50.90
CA LEU A 11 -12.62 8.14 -50.92
C LEU A 11 -12.53 6.85 -51.72
N PHE A 12 -13.20 5.78 -51.27
CA PHE A 12 -13.63 4.70 -52.16
C PHE A 12 -15.07 4.30 -51.80
N VAL A 13 -15.93 4.54 -52.79
CA VAL A 13 -17.34 4.13 -52.89
C VAL A 13 -17.40 2.99 -53.93
N CYS A 14 -18.24 2.00 -53.70
CA CYS A 14 -18.94 1.15 -54.69
C CYS A 14 -19.22 -0.23 -54.07
N ALA A 15 -20.28 -0.94 -54.33
CA ALA A 15 -21.54 -0.74 -55.01
C ALA A 15 -22.45 -1.92 -54.57
N LEU A 16 -23.75 -1.66 -54.60
CA LEU A 16 -24.84 -2.64 -54.49
C LEU A 16 -24.88 -3.57 -55.72
N ALA A 17 -25.24 -4.84 -55.50
CA ALA A 17 -25.86 -5.66 -56.53
C ALA A 17 -27.00 -6.50 -55.89
N LEU A 18 -28.22 -6.14 -56.32
CA LEU A 18 -29.43 -6.96 -56.20
C LEU A 18 -29.41 -8.03 -57.30
N SER A 19 -29.85 -9.24 -57.00
CA SER A 19 -30.42 -10.14 -57.94
C SER A 19 -31.57 -10.91 -57.33
N ALA A 20 -32.71 -10.76 -57.93
CA ALA A 20 -33.98 -11.44 -57.62
C ALA A 20 -34.19 -12.64 -58.56
N CYS A 21 -35.09 -13.51 -58.15
CA CYS A 21 -35.97 -14.39 -58.88
C CYS A 21 -35.82 -15.89 -58.66
N GLY A 22 -36.98 -16.50 -58.38
CA GLY A 22 -37.37 -17.81 -58.83
C GLY A 22 -37.95 -18.72 -57.76
N GLY A 23 -39.27 -18.82 -57.77
CA GLY A 23 -40.13 -19.58 -56.91
C GLY A 23 -40.04 -21.08 -57.07
N ASP A 24 -40.58 -21.75 -56.07
CA ASP A 24 -41.55 -22.86 -56.20
C ASP A 24 -41.93 -23.33 -54.77
N SER A 25 -43.22 -23.34 -54.47
CA SER A 25 -43.73 -24.03 -53.32
C SER A 25 -44.04 -25.52 -53.70
N PRO A 26 -43.80 -26.45 -52.79
CA PRO A 26 -44.95 -27.20 -52.32
C PRO A 26 -44.88 -27.66 -50.85
N SER A 27 -46.09 -27.79 -50.32
CA SER A 27 -46.56 -28.72 -49.33
C SER A 27 -46.12 -28.62 -47.89
N ALA A 28 -47.07 -28.19 -47.10
CA ALA A 28 -47.05 -28.22 -45.64
C ALA A 28 -46.92 -29.62 -45.06
N GLN A 29 -45.87 -29.87 -44.28
CA GLN A 29 -45.89 -30.91 -43.24
C GLN A 29 -45.78 -30.22 -41.89
N VAL A 30 -46.85 -30.32 -41.11
CA VAL A 30 -46.91 -29.94 -39.71
C VAL A 30 -45.99 -30.82 -38.91
N LYS A 31 -44.78 -30.33 -38.60
CA LYS A 31 -43.90 -30.97 -37.59
C LYS A 31 -44.28 -30.42 -36.21
N ARG A 32 -44.69 -31.35 -35.33
CA ARG A 32 -44.92 -31.16 -33.91
C ARG A 32 -43.70 -30.48 -33.26
N PRO A 33 -43.86 -29.46 -32.39
CA PRO A 33 -42.76 -28.85 -31.72
C PRO A 33 -42.07 -29.85 -30.78
N ALA A 34 -40.74 -30.00 -30.94
CA ALA A 34 -39.91 -30.67 -29.95
C ALA A 34 -39.85 -29.79 -28.69
N ALA A 35 -40.09 -30.41 -27.54
CA ALA A 35 -39.95 -29.74 -26.26
C ALA A 35 -38.50 -29.31 -26.08
N THR A 36 -38.26 -28.00 -26.09
CA THR A 36 -36.96 -27.42 -25.78
C THR A 36 -36.77 -27.50 -24.27
N THR A 37 -35.98 -28.45 -23.82
CA THR A 37 -35.51 -28.48 -22.44
C THR A 37 -34.52 -27.31 -22.27
N THR A 38 -34.99 -26.20 -21.69
CA THR A 38 -34.14 -25.12 -21.30
C THR A 38 -33.30 -25.57 -20.11
N THR A 39 -32.08 -25.99 -20.35
CA THR A 39 -31.10 -26.23 -19.27
C THR A 39 -30.72 -24.87 -18.71
N THR A 40 -31.34 -24.55 -17.58
CA THR A 40 -30.96 -23.32 -16.83
C THR A 40 -29.53 -23.54 -16.28
N ARG A 41 -28.56 -22.90 -16.91
CA ARG A 41 -27.18 -22.85 -16.40
C ARG A 41 -27.24 -22.17 -15.02
N PRO A 42 -26.70 -22.79 -13.94
CA PRO A 42 -26.62 -22.10 -12.65
C PRO A 42 -25.88 -20.77 -12.82
N ALA A 43 -26.41 -19.72 -12.19
CA ALA A 43 -25.72 -18.44 -12.13
C ALA A 43 -24.35 -18.65 -11.47
N PRO A 44 -23.28 -17.98 -11.95
CA PRO A 44 -21.97 -18.06 -11.31
C PRO A 44 -22.11 -17.61 -9.87
N THR A 45 -21.75 -18.48 -8.94
CA THR A 45 -21.65 -18.14 -7.51
C THR A 45 -20.48 -17.15 -7.40
N THR A 46 -20.78 -15.87 -7.22
CA THR A 46 -19.78 -14.85 -6.94
C THR A 46 -19.25 -15.14 -5.53
N THR A 47 -18.10 -15.81 -5.44
CA THR A 47 -17.38 -15.93 -4.17
C THR A 47 -16.88 -14.54 -3.83
N THR A 48 -17.54 -13.87 -2.90
CA THR A 48 -17.06 -12.58 -2.38
C THR A 48 -15.80 -12.85 -1.59
N VAL A 49 -14.64 -12.41 -2.08
CA VAL A 49 -13.39 -12.41 -1.32
C VAL A 49 -13.60 -11.48 -0.11
N PRO A 50 -13.35 -11.95 1.13
CA PRO A 50 -13.45 -11.07 2.30
C PRO A 50 -12.62 -9.81 2.10
N ALA A 51 -13.14 -8.66 2.53
CA ALA A 51 -12.39 -7.40 2.48
C ALA A 51 -11.15 -7.52 3.36
N TYR A 52 -10.01 -7.03 2.86
CA TYR A 52 -8.80 -6.94 3.66
C TYR A 52 -9.03 -5.98 4.83
N ILE A 53 -8.75 -6.43 6.04
CA ILE A 53 -8.81 -5.62 7.27
C ILE A 53 -7.59 -5.96 8.12
N SER A 54 -6.83 -4.93 8.50
CA SER A 54 -5.80 -5.00 9.53
C SER A 54 -6.27 -4.31 10.81
N TYR A 55 -5.57 -4.55 11.91
CA TYR A 55 -5.81 -3.84 13.16
C TYR A 55 -4.59 -3.03 13.55
N ILE A 56 -4.84 -1.82 14.02
CA ILE A 56 -3.84 -0.87 14.52
C ILE A 56 -4.05 -0.77 16.04
N ALA A 57 -2.97 -0.94 16.79
CA ALA A 57 -2.94 -0.71 18.23
C ALA A 57 -2.30 0.66 18.49
N THR A 58 -3.09 1.63 18.95
CA THR A 58 -2.61 2.94 19.37
C THR A 58 -2.52 2.98 20.89
N VAL A 59 -1.35 3.27 21.42
CA VAL A 59 -1.15 3.38 22.86
C VAL A 59 -2.00 4.51 23.42
N ARG A 60 -2.71 4.25 24.52
CA ARG A 60 -3.60 5.23 25.16
C ARG A 60 -2.82 6.43 25.66
N PRO A 61 -3.33 7.65 25.56
CA PRO A 61 -2.58 8.86 25.90
C PRO A 61 -2.19 8.98 27.37
N GLU A 62 -2.92 8.30 28.26
CA GLU A 62 -2.58 8.22 29.69
C GLU A 62 -1.40 7.29 30.00
N ILE A 63 -1.02 6.42 29.06
CA ILE A 63 0.14 5.53 29.18
C ILE A 63 1.36 6.26 28.62
N THR A 64 2.26 6.68 29.46
CA THR A 64 3.47 7.42 29.06
C THR A 64 4.63 6.53 28.64
N SER A 65 4.56 5.24 28.94
CA SER A 65 5.51 4.21 28.52
C SER A 65 4.81 2.87 28.47
N ILE A 66 4.82 2.21 27.31
CA ILE A 66 4.20 0.89 27.15
C ILE A 66 5.23 -0.23 27.32
N GLY A 67 4.88 -1.20 28.17
CA GLY A 67 5.66 -2.44 28.34
C GLY A 67 5.46 -3.38 27.17
N VAL A 68 6.56 -3.86 26.59
CA VAL A 68 6.56 -4.87 25.54
C VAL A 68 7.15 -6.16 26.09
N TYR A 69 6.37 -7.23 26.05
CA TYR A 69 6.71 -8.52 26.64
C TYR A 69 7.14 -9.51 25.55
N PRO A 70 8.18 -10.34 25.82
CA PRO A 70 8.56 -11.40 24.90
C PRO A 70 7.47 -12.46 24.71
N SER A 71 6.69 -12.72 25.76
CA SER A 71 5.52 -13.58 25.74
C SER A 71 4.52 -13.16 26.81
N PRO A 72 3.23 -13.52 26.69
CA PRO A 72 2.22 -13.27 27.73
C PRO A 72 2.50 -13.95 29.08
N GLU A 73 3.31 -14.98 29.09
CA GLU A 73 3.69 -15.74 30.28
C GLU A 73 4.89 -15.12 31.02
N THR A 74 5.57 -14.13 30.40
CA THR A 74 6.72 -13.44 31.01
C THR A 74 6.20 -12.42 32.04
N PRO A 75 6.71 -12.44 33.30
CA PRO A 75 6.19 -11.57 34.35
C PRO A 75 6.53 -10.08 34.15
N ASP A 76 7.68 -9.80 33.53
CA ASP A 76 8.18 -8.45 33.32
C ASP A 76 8.36 -8.14 31.84
N PRO A 77 8.16 -6.86 31.41
CA PRO A 77 8.43 -6.46 30.04
C PRO A 77 9.93 -6.55 29.72
N GLY A 78 10.26 -7.06 28.52
CA GLY A 78 11.63 -7.09 28.01
C GLY A 78 12.15 -5.72 27.65
N GLN A 79 11.23 -4.79 27.27
CA GLN A 79 11.55 -3.40 26.96
C GLN A 79 10.36 -2.47 27.26
N GLN A 80 10.66 -1.19 27.32
CA GLN A 80 9.68 -0.11 27.48
C GLN A 80 9.81 0.85 26.31
N LEU A 81 8.71 1.18 25.66
CA LEU A 81 8.66 2.18 24.59
C LEU A 81 7.93 3.43 25.06
N PRO A 82 8.47 4.64 24.83
CA PRO A 82 7.82 5.88 25.25
C PRO A 82 6.53 6.16 24.47
N ASN A 83 5.57 6.82 25.10
CA ASN A 83 4.36 7.31 24.45
C ASN A 83 3.95 8.68 25.05
N PRO A 84 3.87 9.77 24.26
CA PRO A 84 4.33 9.79 22.86
C PRO A 84 5.85 9.62 22.75
N TRP A 85 6.32 9.14 21.60
CA TRP A 85 7.74 9.18 21.30
C TRP A 85 8.09 10.45 20.50
N LEU A 86 9.38 10.83 20.49
CA LEU A 86 9.85 12.03 19.80
C LEU A 86 10.69 11.62 18.58
N TYR A 87 10.24 11.94 17.36
CA TYR A 87 11.03 11.66 16.17
C TYR A 87 12.26 12.58 16.05
N GLU A 88 12.24 13.75 16.72
CA GLU A 88 13.41 14.60 16.94
C GLU A 88 13.74 14.59 18.43
N ALA A 89 14.87 14.00 18.79
CA ALA A 89 15.27 13.89 20.18
C ALA A 89 15.31 15.26 20.88
N GLY A 90 14.59 15.38 22.00
CA GLY A 90 14.51 16.60 22.80
C GLY A 90 13.59 17.68 22.26
N ASN A 91 12.88 17.47 21.15
CA ASN A 91 11.88 18.40 20.64
C ASN A 91 10.44 17.95 20.97
N PRO A 92 9.76 18.52 21.97
CA PRO A 92 8.39 18.13 22.32
C PRO A 92 7.36 18.33 21.19
N ALA A 93 7.64 19.25 20.24
CA ALA A 93 6.77 19.47 19.09
C ALA A 93 6.81 18.31 18.09
N SER A 94 7.80 17.41 18.19
CA SER A 94 7.92 16.20 17.40
C SER A 94 7.24 14.97 18.02
N ALA A 95 6.40 15.17 19.05
CA ALA A 95 5.71 14.10 19.75
C ALA A 95 4.69 13.38 18.86
N VAL A 96 4.84 12.07 18.74
CA VAL A 96 3.99 11.20 17.94
C VAL A 96 3.42 10.09 18.83
N PRO A 97 2.13 9.77 18.76
CA PRO A 97 1.56 8.64 19.47
C PRO A 97 2.27 7.34 19.07
N GLN A 98 2.56 6.49 20.06
CA GLN A 98 3.07 5.15 19.77
C GLN A 98 1.97 4.31 19.15
N VAL A 99 2.21 3.82 17.94
CA VAL A 99 1.30 2.94 17.19
C VAL A 99 2.01 1.65 16.79
N PHE A 100 1.24 0.58 16.63
CA PHE A 100 1.74 -0.71 16.18
C PHE A 100 0.76 -1.34 15.18
N LEU A 101 1.30 -2.13 14.26
CA LEU A 101 0.51 -3.09 13.49
C LEU A 101 0.25 -4.33 14.36
N VAL A 102 -1.00 -4.76 14.45
CA VAL A 102 -1.40 -5.95 15.20
C VAL A 102 -1.17 -7.20 14.35
N GLU A 103 -0.41 -8.14 14.90
CA GLU A 103 -0.18 -9.46 14.30
C GLU A 103 -1.22 -10.49 14.76
N SER A 104 -1.55 -10.50 16.05
CA SER A 104 -2.57 -11.38 16.62
C SER A 104 -3.17 -10.84 17.92
N GLN A 105 -4.34 -11.36 18.28
CA GLN A 105 -5.05 -11.02 19.50
C GLN A 105 -5.41 -12.29 20.27
N ARG A 106 -5.22 -12.29 21.59
CA ARG A 106 -5.63 -13.39 22.49
C ARG A 106 -6.85 -12.97 23.31
N ALA A 107 -7.71 -13.95 23.60
CA ALA A 107 -8.91 -13.73 24.40
C ALA A 107 -8.64 -13.34 25.86
N ASP A 108 -7.42 -13.60 26.35
CA ASP A 108 -6.99 -13.29 27.71
C ASP A 108 -6.40 -11.86 27.86
N GLY A 109 -6.59 -11.00 26.85
CA GLY A 109 -6.24 -9.58 26.94
C GLY A 109 -4.82 -9.25 26.48
N TRP A 110 -4.19 -10.10 25.66
CA TRP A 110 -2.92 -9.84 25.06
C TRP A 110 -3.03 -9.57 23.54
N VAL A 111 -2.19 -8.67 23.06
CA VAL A 111 -2.08 -8.30 21.65
C VAL A 111 -0.63 -8.45 21.21
N GLN A 112 -0.38 -9.28 20.22
CA GLN A 112 0.92 -9.35 19.56
C GLN A 112 1.03 -8.26 18.52
N VAL A 113 2.14 -7.54 18.53
CA VAL A 113 2.37 -6.39 17.67
C VAL A 113 3.72 -6.47 16.99
N LEU A 114 3.80 -5.95 15.76
CA LEU A 114 5.06 -5.69 15.08
C LEU A 114 5.72 -4.46 15.71
N LEU A 115 7.03 -4.52 15.95
CA LEU A 115 7.77 -3.49 16.67
C LEU A 115 8.61 -2.63 15.70
N PRO A 116 8.71 -1.30 15.95
CA PRO A 116 9.55 -0.40 15.16
C PRO A 116 10.99 -0.38 15.71
N VAL A 117 11.60 -1.54 15.81
CA VAL A 117 12.94 -1.72 16.38
C VAL A 117 13.75 -2.70 15.56
N ARG A 118 15.09 -2.67 15.73
CA ARG A 118 15.98 -3.70 15.17
C ARG A 118 15.98 -4.98 16.02
N PRO A 119 16.10 -6.15 15.36
CA PRO A 119 16.09 -6.37 13.91
C PRO A 119 14.70 -6.18 13.30
N ASN A 120 14.64 -5.88 11.98
CA ASN A 120 13.38 -5.80 11.24
C ASN A 120 12.53 -7.06 11.44
N GLY A 121 11.21 -6.89 11.57
CA GLY A 121 10.28 -7.99 11.81
C GLY A 121 10.18 -8.44 13.28
N SER A 122 10.83 -7.73 14.22
CA SER A 122 10.66 -8.00 15.65
C SER A 122 9.21 -7.85 16.08
N VAL A 123 8.73 -8.79 16.90
CA VAL A 123 7.39 -8.78 17.48
C VAL A 123 7.44 -8.81 19.00
N GLY A 124 6.39 -8.35 19.63
CA GLY A 124 6.23 -8.40 21.08
C GLY A 124 4.78 -8.42 21.48
N TRP A 125 4.51 -8.60 22.76
CA TRP A 125 3.18 -8.62 23.32
C TRP A 125 2.95 -7.40 24.19
N VAL A 126 1.77 -6.80 24.05
CA VAL A 126 1.30 -5.68 24.87
C VAL A 126 -0.04 -6.02 25.49
N HIS A 127 -0.41 -5.39 26.60
CA HIS A 127 -1.74 -5.54 27.18
C HIS A 127 -2.78 -4.83 26.31
N ALA A 128 -3.89 -5.50 26.03
CA ALA A 128 -5.00 -4.87 25.29
C ALA A 128 -5.63 -3.68 26.05
N SER A 129 -5.49 -3.65 27.38
CA SER A 129 -5.91 -2.52 28.22
C SER A 129 -5.14 -1.23 27.95
N ASP A 130 -3.89 -1.33 27.46
CA ASP A 130 -2.98 -0.20 27.29
C ASP A 130 -3.09 0.44 25.91
N VAL A 131 -3.85 -0.18 25.02
CA VAL A 131 -4.02 0.26 23.63
C VAL A 131 -5.49 0.44 23.26
N THR A 132 -5.73 1.24 22.22
CA THR A 132 -7.00 1.29 21.50
C THR A 132 -6.82 0.58 20.16
N LEU A 133 -7.66 -0.43 19.90
CA LEU A 133 -7.65 -1.17 18.65
C LEU A 133 -8.58 -0.52 17.63
N THR A 134 -8.06 -0.23 16.43
CA THR A 134 -8.82 0.33 15.32
C THR A 134 -8.64 -0.54 14.08
N ALA A 135 -9.74 -0.87 13.43
CA ALA A 135 -9.70 -1.58 12.14
C ALA A 135 -9.33 -0.63 11.01
N SER A 136 -8.46 -1.06 10.11
CA SER A 136 -8.08 -0.30 8.90
C SER A 136 -8.19 -1.19 7.67
N PRO A 137 -8.86 -0.72 6.60
CA PRO A 137 -8.97 -1.45 5.34
C PRO A 137 -7.78 -1.20 4.40
N PHE A 138 -6.84 -0.33 4.78
CA PHE A 138 -5.71 0.05 3.93
C PHE A 138 -4.58 -0.97 3.99
N HIS A 139 -3.93 -1.16 2.84
CA HIS A 139 -2.70 -1.92 2.69
C HIS A 139 -1.83 -1.30 1.60
N ILE A 140 -0.53 -1.36 1.79
CA ILE A 140 0.48 -0.90 0.82
C ILE A 140 1.32 -2.09 0.40
N ASP A 141 1.38 -2.35 -0.90
CA ASP A 141 2.28 -3.31 -1.53
C ASP A 141 3.36 -2.58 -2.31
N VAL A 142 4.61 -2.92 -2.05
CA VAL A 142 5.79 -2.42 -2.76
C VAL A 142 6.45 -3.59 -3.48
N SER A 143 6.64 -3.48 -4.79
CA SER A 143 7.45 -4.40 -5.58
C SER A 143 8.76 -3.71 -5.98
N LEU A 144 9.87 -4.20 -5.43
CA LEU A 144 11.19 -3.65 -5.72
C LEU A 144 11.62 -3.93 -7.15
N SER A 145 11.40 -5.17 -7.63
CA SER A 145 11.76 -5.57 -9.00
C SER A 145 10.93 -4.86 -10.07
N ALA A 146 9.66 -4.55 -9.80
CA ALA A 146 8.80 -3.81 -10.71
C ALA A 146 8.91 -2.29 -10.53
N HIS A 147 9.59 -1.79 -9.49
CA HIS A 147 9.64 -0.38 -9.10
C HIS A 147 8.24 0.23 -9.00
N THR A 148 7.32 -0.46 -8.34
CA THR A 148 5.93 -0.01 -8.19
C THR A 148 5.45 -0.08 -6.75
N ILE A 149 4.58 0.85 -6.40
CA ILE A 149 3.81 0.84 -5.17
C ILE A 149 2.32 0.77 -5.51
N THR A 150 1.58 -0.04 -4.77
CA THR A 150 0.13 -0.15 -4.88
C THR A 150 -0.49 0.05 -3.51
N VAL A 151 -1.47 0.93 -3.42
CA VAL A 151 -2.25 1.17 -2.20
C VAL A 151 -3.66 0.67 -2.43
N THR A 152 -4.16 -0.14 -1.51
CA THR A 152 -5.53 -0.67 -1.53
C THR A 152 -6.32 -0.16 -0.34
N ASN A 153 -7.63 -0.01 -0.53
CA ASN A 153 -8.63 0.18 0.50
C ASN A 153 -9.61 -1.00 0.41
N ALA A 154 -9.63 -1.85 1.42
CA ALA A 154 -10.22 -3.17 1.34
C ALA A 154 -9.62 -3.96 0.15
N ASN A 155 -10.43 -4.31 -0.85
CA ASN A 155 -9.96 -5.03 -2.04
C ASN A 155 -9.89 -4.12 -3.29
N SER A 156 -10.01 -2.80 -3.12
CA SER A 156 -10.00 -1.84 -4.22
C SER A 156 -8.66 -1.11 -4.28
N VAL A 157 -8.04 -1.07 -5.44
CA VAL A 157 -6.85 -0.24 -5.67
C VAL A 157 -7.26 1.22 -5.64
N VAL A 158 -6.65 2.02 -4.75
CA VAL A 158 -6.86 3.48 -4.65
C VAL A 158 -5.70 4.26 -5.23
N TYR A 159 -4.52 3.66 -5.31
CA TYR A 159 -3.36 4.22 -5.99
C TYR A 159 -2.43 3.12 -6.48
N THR A 160 -1.81 3.32 -7.63
CA THR A 160 -0.64 2.59 -8.10
C THR A 160 0.26 3.53 -8.91
N GLY A 161 1.57 3.39 -8.77
CA GLY A 161 2.51 4.25 -9.49
C GLY A 161 3.95 3.80 -9.36
N PRO A 162 4.84 4.40 -10.16
CA PRO A 162 6.27 4.12 -10.13
C PRO A 162 6.92 4.70 -8.86
N ILE A 163 7.95 4.01 -8.37
CA ILE A 163 8.77 4.41 -7.23
C ILE A 163 10.26 4.32 -7.57
N ALA A 164 11.08 5.07 -6.81
CA ALA A 164 12.50 4.78 -6.73
C ALA A 164 12.80 4.07 -5.41
N VAL A 165 13.75 3.14 -5.45
CA VAL A 165 14.12 2.29 -4.31
C VAL A 165 15.63 2.33 -4.05
N GLY A 166 16.09 1.62 -3.03
CA GLY A 166 17.50 1.52 -2.67
C GLY A 166 18.38 0.91 -3.75
N THR A 167 19.65 1.31 -3.78
CA THR A 167 20.68 0.69 -4.64
C THR A 167 21.05 -0.70 -4.11
N SER A 168 21.89 -1.44 -4.87
CA SER A 168 22.48 -2.71 -4.40
C SER A 168 23.29 -2.58 -3.11
N ASP A 169 23.92 -1.42 -2.89
CA ASP A 169 24.78 -1.19 -1.72
C ASP A 169 23.98 -0.78 -0.47
N THR A 170 22.82 -0.17 -0.69
CA THR A 170 21.90 0.27 0.36
C THR A 170 20.47 -0.13 -0.02
N PRO A 171 20.15 -1.43 -0.07
CA PRO A 171 18.87 -1.91 -0.55
C PRO A 171 17.71 -1.48 0.35
N THR A 172 16.53 -1.33 -0.23
CA THR A 172 15.29 -1.25 0.53
C THR A 172 15.03 -2.63 1.15
N PRO A 173 14.89 -2.74 2.48
CA PRO A 173 14.60 -4.01 3.15
C PRO A 173 13.26 -4.60 2.69
N THR A 174 13.23 -5.93 2.51
CA THR A 174 12.00 -6.68 2.23
C THR A 174 11.36 -7.17 3.53
N GLY A 175 10.03 -7.32 3.52
CA GLY A 175 9.29 -7.81 4.68
C GLY A 175 7.97 -7.08 4.90
N ASN A 176 7.41 -7.28 6.10
CA ASN A 176 6.20 -6.62 6.55
C ASN A 176 6.55 -5.51 7.55
N PHE A 177 6.02 -4.33 7.27
CA PHE A 177 6.24 -3.11 8.04
C PHE A 177 4.91 -2.37 8.19
N TYR A 178 4.94 -1.19 8.80
CA TYR A 178 3.79 -0.30 8.85
C TYR A 178 4.23 1.17 8.87
N LEU A 179 3.30 2.06 8.54
CA LEU A 179 3.51 3.49 8.62
C LEU A 179 3.62 3.92 10.08
N TYR A 180 4.78 4.41 10.49
CA TYR A 180 5.11 4.66 11.89
C TYR A 180 4.97 6.13 12.29
N VAL A 181 5.36 7.04 11.39
CA VAL A 181 5.25 8.49 11.55
C VAL A 181 4.89 9.15 10.23
N LEU A 182 4.19 10.28 10.28
CA LEU A 182 3.96 11.15 9.11
C LEU A 182 4.58 12.52 9.39
N LEU A 183 5.47 12.94 8.53
CA LEU A 183 6.16 14.23 8.58
C LEU A 183 5.77 15.08 7.39
N GLN A 184 5.50 16.35 7.64
CA GLN A 184 5.41 17.36 6.59
C GLN A 184 6.77 18.03 6.44
N ALA A 185 7.36 17.98 5.25
CA ALA A 185 8.66 18.59 5.02
C ALA A 185 8.57 20.12 5.07
N PRO A 186 9.53 20.80 5.71
CA PRO A 186 9.57 22.27 5.74
C PRO A 186 9.83 22.87 4.35
N ASP A 187 10.53 22.14 3.46
CA ASP A 187 10.72 22.47 2.06
C ASP A 187 10.10 21.35 1.19
N PRO A 188 8.90 21.56 0.62
CA PRO A 188 8.24 20.58 -0.23
C PRO A 188 8.93 20.36 -1.59
N SER A 189 9.89 21.22 -1.96
CA SER A 189 10.74 21.05 -3.16
C SER A 189 12.04 20.32 -2.89
N GLY A 190 12.30 19.98 -1.64
CA GLY A 190 13.50 19.28 -1.19
C GLY A 190 13.50 17.80 -1.53
N PRO A 191 14.55 17.06 -1.13
CA PRO A 191 14.73 15.65 -1.50
C PRO A 191 13.65 14.71 -0.92
N TYR A 192 12.92 15.12 0.10
CA TYR A 192 11.82 14.35 0.71
C TYR A 192 10.44 14.71 0.14
N GLY A 193 10.37 15.72 -0.77
CA GLY A 193 9.09 16.23 -1.26
C GLY A 193 8.24 16.85 -0.16
N PRO A 194 6.90 16.93 -0.33
CA PRO A 194 6.00 17.59 0.62
C PRO A 194 5.73 16.78 1.90
N TYR A 195 5.77 15.44 1.82
CA TYR A 195 5.47 14.53 2.94
C TYR A 195 6.40 13.32 2.93
N ALA A 196 6.67 12.81 4.13
CA ALA A 196 7.40 11.57 4.37
C ALA A 196 6.69 10.73 5.44
N TYR A 197 6.39 9.49 5.13
CA TYR A 197 6.08 8.47 6.12
C TYR A 197 7.37 7.76 6.50
N GLY A 198 7.67 7.66 7.80
CA GLY A 198 8.63 6.70 8.33
C GLY A 198 7.96 5.33 8.47
N LEU A 199 8.70 4.29 8.15
CA LEU A 199 8.29 2.89 8.32
C LEU A 199 8.85 2.33 9.64
N SER A 200 8.21 1.29 10.18
CA SER A 200 8.77 0.48 11.25
C SER A 200 9.97 -0.37 10.81
N SER A 201 10.68 0.08 9.78
CA SER A 201 11.80 -0.60 9.12
C SER A 201 13.06 0.21 9.21
N HIS A 202 14.18 -0.47 9.38
CA HIS A 202 15.51 0.10 9.40
C HIS A 202 16.36 -0.49 8.29
N SER A 203 17.34 0.27 7.78
CA SER A 203 18.29 -0.24 6.79
C SER A 203 19.08 -1.44 7.33
N ASP A 204 19.19 -2.48 6.51
CA ASP A 204 20.04 -3.64 6.81
C ASP A 204 21.54 -3.36 6.53
N ALA A 205 21.83 -2.29 5.75
CA ALA A 205 23.17 -1.91 5.32
C ALA A 205 23.75 -0.73 6.11
N LEU A 206 22.91 0.14 6.66
CA LEU A 206 23.32 1.34 7.37
C LEU A 206 22.86 1.25 8.84
N GLU A 207 23.76 1.54 9.78
CA GLU A 207 23.40 1.70 11.19
C GLU A 207 22.80 3.08 11.46
N THR A 208 23.30 4.10 10.78
CA THR A 208 22.81 5.49 10.91
C THR A 208 22.69 6.17 9.54
N PHE A 209 21.75 7.09 9.42
CA PHE A 209 21.58 7.94 8.23
C PHE A 209 21.06 9.33 8.64
N ALA A 210 21.72 10.39 8.15
CA ALA A 210 21.34 11.78 8.42
C ALA A 210 21.17 12.13 9.91
N GLY A 211 21.88 11.43 10.80
CA GLY A 211 21.83 11.63 12.26
C GLY A 211 20.76 10.81 12.99
N GLY A 212 19.96 10.01 12.26
CA GLY A 212 18.96 9.07 12.81
C GLY A 212 19.41 7.62 12.70
N ASP A 213 18.55 6.70 13.13
CA ASP A 213 18.75 5.24 13.19
C ASP A 213 18.56 4.54 11.84
N ALA A 214 18.82 5.23 10.73
CA ALA A 214 18.65 4.74 9.36
C ALA A 214 17.27 4.10 9.10
N GLU A 215 16.21 4.70 9.63
CA GLU A 215 14.83 4.32 9.34
C GLU A 215 14.53 4.47 7.85
N ILE A 216 13.75 3.55 7.32
CA ILE A 216 13.27 3.59 5.94
C ILE A 216 11.98 4.40 5.88
N GLY A 217 11.86 5.25 4.85
CA GLY A 217 10.64 6.03 4.61
C GLY A 217 10.05 5.83 3.24
N ILE A 218 8.75 6.19 3.13
CA ILE A 218 8.05 6.42 1.86
C ILE A 218 7.81 7.92 1.77
N HIS A 219 8.39 8.58 0.77
CA HIS A 219 8.33 10.04 0.68
C HIS A 219 8.27 10.54 -0.76
N GLY A 220 7.96 11.83 -0.92
CA GLY A 220 8.08 12.52 -2.20
C GLY A 220 9.54 12.63 -2.67
N ASN A 221 9.78 13.44 -3.66
CA ASN A 221 11.13 13.62 -4.20
C ASN A 221 11.26 14.98 -4.91
N ASN A 222 12.51 15.39 -5.20
CA ASN A 222 12.84 16.58 -6.00
C ASN A 222 13.30 16.25 -7.42
N ASP A 223 13.29 14.98 -7.80
CA ASP A 223 13.70 14.50 -9.12
C ASP A 223 12.75 13.40 -9.60
N ALA A 224 11.74 13.76 -10.39
CA ALA A 224 10.77 12.82 -10.93
C ALA A 224 11.41 11.80 -11.89
N SER A 225 12.57 12.07 -12.46
CA SER A 225 13.28 11.13 -13.35
C SER A 225 13.87 9.93 -12.61
N ALA A 226 14.00 10.03 -11.28
CA ALA A 226 14.45 8.92 -10.43
C ALA A 226 13.42 7.80 -10.31
N LEU A 227 12.13 8.07 -10.55
CA LEU A 227 11.07 7.06 -10.45
C LEU A 227 11.27 5.94 -11.49
N GLY A 228 11.13 4.70 -11.04
CA GLY A 228 11.44 3.51 -11.82
C GLY A 228 12.90 3.05 -11.69
N GLN A 229 13.70 3.65 -10.80
CA GLN A 229 15.12 3.37 -10.66
C GLN A 229 15.52 2.97 -9.24
N SER A 230 16.65 2.25 -9.10
CA SER A 230 17.29 1.93 -7.83
C SER A 230 18.43 2.95 -7.55
N VAL A 231 18.08 4.05 -6.90
CA VAL A 231 18.99 5.22 -6.73
C VAL A 231 18.97 5.82 -5.32
N SER A 232 18.21 5.27 -4.38
CA SER A 232 18.13 5.78 -3.02
C SER A 232 19.09 5.06 -2.07
N HIS A 233 19.17 5.55 -0.82
CA HIS A 233 19.89 4.89 0.28
C HIS A 233 19.00 3.94 1.09
N GLY A 234 17.93 3.41 0.47
CA GLY A 234 16.97 2.50 1.10
C GLY A 234 15.54 3.02 1.13
N CYS A 235 15.33 4.33 1.23
CA CYS A 235 13.99 4.93 1.20
C CYS A 235 13.28 4.73 -0.14
N ILE A 236 11.96 4.66 -0.08
CA ILE A 236 11.07 4.53 -1.23
C ILE A 236 10.61 5.94 -1.62
N ARG A 237 10.96 6.38 -2.84
CA ARG A 237 10.54 7.69 -3.37
C ARG A 237 9.36 7.52 -4.30
N MET A 238 8.38 8.42 -4.19
CA MET A 238 7.21 8.40 -5.04
C MET A 238 6.83 9.81 -5.54
N ASP A 239 5.79 9.88 -6.35
CA ASP A 239 5.28 11.15 -6.88
C ASP A 239 4.77 12.08 -5.76
N ASN A 240 5.08 13.39 -5.87
CA ASN A 240 4.75 14.38 -4.85
C ASN A 240 3.25 14.63 -4.69
N ALA A 241 2.48 14.59 -5.78
CA ALA A 241 1.03 14.74 -5.69
C ALA A 241 0.41 13.51 -5.05
N ALA A 242 0.90 12.31 -5.41
CA ALA A 242 0.42 11.07 -4.84
C ALA A 242 0.68 10.97 -3.33
N ILE A 243 1.91 11.25 -2.85
CA ILE A 243 2.19 11.21 -1.42
C ILE A 243 1.37 12.26 -0.65
N THR A 244 1.09 13.43 -1.26
CA THR A 244 0.24 14.45 -0.67
C THR A 244 -1.21 13.98 -0.50
N ASP A 245 -1.74 13.24 -1.46
CA ASP A 245 -3.10 12.71 -1.37
C ASP A 245 -3.19 11.49 -0.44
N LEU A 246 -2.16 10.66 -0.40
CA LEU A 246 -2.09 9.54 0.55
C LEU A 246 -1.92 10.02 1.99
N ALA A 247 -1.16 11.09 2.22
CA ALA A 247 -0.99 11.69 3.55
C ALA A 247 -2.30 12.18 4.20
N LYS A 248 -3.33 12.47 3.39
CA LYS A 248 -4.67 12.85 3.86
C LYS A 248 -5.55 11.64 4.24
N GLN A 249 -5.19 10.44 3.82
CA GLN A 249 -6.06 9.26 3.87
C GLN A 249 -5.51 8.12 4.73
N LEU A 250 -4.20 7.88 4.67
CA LEU A 250 -3.60 6.72 5.30
C LEU A 250 -3.32 6.99 6.79
N PRO A 251 -3.91 6.22 7.71
CA PRO A 251 -3.58 6.32 9.13
C PRO A 251 -2.20 5.72 9.41
N LEU A 252 -1.55 6.19 10.49
CA LEU A 252 -0.40 5.49 11.07
C LEU A 252 -0.83 4.08 11.49
N GLY A 253 0.07 3.12 11.38
CA GLY A 253 -0.21 1.70 11.57
C GLY A 253 -0.68 0.98 10.30
N THR A 254 -0.91 1.70 9.16
CA THR A 254 -1.21 1.05 7.88
C THR A 254 -0.09 0.09 7.49
N PRO A 255 -0.40 -1.20 7.22
CA PRO A 255 0.60 -2.19 6.86
C PRO A 255 1.22 -1.93 5.49
N VAL A 256 2.51 -2.24 5.40
CA VAL A 256 3.34 -2.12 4.19
C VAL A 256 4.06 -3.43 3.98
N THR A 257 3.80 -4.11 2.86
CA THR A 257 4.54 -5.30 2.43
C THR A 257 5.53 -4.90 1.35
N VAL A 258 6.81 -5.17 1.57
CA VAL A 258 7.88 -4.91 0.60
C VAL A 258 8.36 -6.23 0.04
N ASN A 259 8.12 -6.44 -1.25
CA ASN A 259 8.47 -7.64 -2.02
C ASN A 259 9.69 -7.38 -2.91
N ALA A 260 10.53 -8.41 -3.13
CA ALA A 260 11.68 -8.36 -4.01
C ALA A 260 11.34 -8.08 -5.49
#